data_64879029c05a51d8cb90aeac56b63807
#
_entry.id   64879029c05a51d8cb90aeac56b63807
#
_cell.length_a   1.000
_cell.length_b   1.000
_cell.length_c   1.000
_cell.angle_alpha   90.00
_cell.angle_beta   90.00
_cell.angle_gamma   90.00
#
_symmetry.space_group_name_H-M   'P 1'
#
loop_
_entity.id
_entity.type
_entity.pdbx_description
1 polymer ?
#
loop_
_entity_poly.entity_id
_entity_poly.type
_entity_poly.pdbx_seq_one_letter_code
_entity_poly.pdbx_strand_id
1 'polypeptide(L)'
;MDFDFVFYGAGISAKIAAVSLLKEGFKVCIIQDKKESSQNSNLVTFLSEGSINYLTTLISNPANIKTYTTIQKLNCSLANSTGSKEEFIEFTDNKSDALGKIIPNNILESMFDEELSKLKNITIIKDETPIKINDASMNVEIFMESKNSIRAKVFILSSSNNDEMNKNLNIKFVSHDFNQIALSVRVIGQGQSEGCAYQKFSSDGPIAFLPYEKNEASVVWSVRDDSPLVSMNKSDLEKIINKKLNSFCRPLEIVDIEKYKLKFSFSRKLYSNKTVLIGNIAHNIHPIAGQGLNLSIKDISLFVKFVKNYKSIGYEINSSFIFEDYDVERKVDNTVYSFGTLALEEILSTQNKLVNAVSRKGISYLQKNNFMKKLFVGSATGKKYFNSL
;
A
#
# COMPACT_ATOMS: atom_id res chain seq x y z
N MET A 1 29.37 -5.98 12.62
CA MET A 1 29.00 -6.69 11.35
C MET A 1 28.73 -5.66 10.30
N ASP A 2 29.22 -5.88 9.08
CA ASP A 2 29.05 -4.93 7.98
C ASP A 2 28.09 -5.52 6.95
N PHE A 3 27.11 -4.71 6.56
CA PHE A 3 26.08 -5.02 5.59
C PHE A 3 26.09 -4.02 4.43
N ASP A 4 25.57 -4.41 3.27
CA ASP A 4 25.31 -3.44 2.20
C ASP A 4 24.07 -2.62 2.54
N PHE A 5 23.00 -3.30 2.98
CA PHE A 5 21.72 -2.67 3.36
C PHE A 5 21.27 -3.15 4.73
N VAL A 6 20.82 -2.22 5.56
CA VAL A 6 20.13 -2.52 6.83
C VAL A 6 18.75 -1.91 6.78
N PHE A 7 17.73 -2.71 7.02
CA PHE A 7 16.34 -2.27 7.13
C PHE A 7 15.95 -2.11 8.60
N TYR A 8 15.21 -1.07 8.90
CA TYR A 8 14.42 -0.98 10.12
C TYR A 8 12.95 -1.05 9.77
N GLY A 9 12.30 -2.11 10.28
CA GLY A 9 10.96 -2.54 9.95
C GLY A 9 10.96 -3.83 9.13
N ALA A 10 10.07 -4.76 9.50
CA ALA A 10 9.94 -6.09 8.90
C ALA A 10 8.59 -6.29 8.17
N GLY A 11 7.87 -5.21 7.87
CA GLY A 11 6.62 -5.27 7.11
C GLY A 11 6.83 -5.68 5.64
N ILE A 12 5.73 -5.90 4.93
CA ILE A 12 5.73 -6.45 3.56
C ILE A 12 6.63 -5.67 2.58
N SER A 13 6.66 -4.33 2.65
CA SER A 13 7.52 -3.50 1.79
C SER A 13 9.01 -3.75 2.05
N ALA A 14 9.41 -3.91 3.32
CA ALA A 14 10.78 -4.25 3.69
C ALA A 14 11.18 -5.63 3.17
N LYS A 15 10.30 -6.63 3.33
CA LYS A 15 10.54 -8.00 2.86
C LYS A 15 10.69 -8.05 1.33
N ILE A 16 9.83 -7.36 0.58
CA ILE A 16 9.93 -7.26 -0.89
C ILE A 16 11.27 -6.60 -1.29
N ALA A 17 11.64 -5.48 -0.66
CA ALA A 17 12.88 -4.78 -0.97
C ALA A 17 14.11 -5.62 -0.61
N ALA A 18 14.10 -6.30 0.54
CA ALA A 18 15.17 -7.17 0.97
C ALA A 18 15.38 -8.35 0.01
N VAL A 19 14.29 -9.05 -0.39
CA VAL A 19 14.37 -10.14 -1.38
C VAL A 19 14.93 -9.63 -2.70
N SER A 20 14.49 -8.45 -3.16
CA SER A 20 14.99 -7.85 -4.40
C SER A 20 16.49 -7.60 -4.35
N LEU A 21 17.00 -7.02 -3.26
CA LEU A 21 18.42 -6.73 -3.08
C LEU A 21 19.26 -7.99 -2.87
N LEU A 22 18.76 -8.98 -2.13
CA LEU A 22 19.41 -10.27 -1.93
C LEU A 22 19.60 -11.03 -3.25
N LYS A 23 18.62 -11.00 -4.14
CA LYS A 23 18.71 -11.60 -5.49
C LYS A 23 19.77 -10.92 -6.38
N GLU A 24 20.06 -9.65 -6.12
CA GLU A 24 21.18 -8.93 -6.75
C GLU A 24 22.54 -9.16 -6.07
N GLY A 25 22.59 -10.08 -5.10
CA GLY A 25 23.82 -10.51 -4.43
C GLY A 25 24.29 -9.61 -3.29
N PHE A 26 23.46 -8.67 -2.83
CA PHE A 26 23.81 -7.81 -1.69
C PHE A 26 23.65 -8.52 -0.36
N LYS A 27 24.38 -8.03 0.65
CA LYS A 27 24.28 -8.49 2.05
C LYS A 27 23.28 -7.61 2.80
N VAL A 28 22.21 -8.22 3.30
CA VAL A 28 21.06 -7.52 3.89
C VAL A 28 20.88 -7.90 5.36
N CYS A 29 20.53 -6.90 6.18
CA CYS A 29 20.04 -7.12 7.54
C CYS A 29 18.64 -6.50 7.69
N ILE A 30 17.72 -7.19 8.36
CA ILE A 30 16.42 -6.66 8.77
C ILE A 30 16.38 -6.59 10.28
N ILE A 31 16.10 -5.40 10.81
CA ILE A 31 15.85 -5.17 12.23
C ILE A 31 14.33 -5.13 12.42
N GLN A 32 13.81 -6.06 13.21
CA GLN A 32 12.40 -6.17 13.54
C GLN A 32 12.15 -5.64 14.94
N ASP A 33 11.29 -4.64 15.07
CA ASP A 33 10.87 -4.08 16.35
C ASP A 33 10.00 -5.08 17.14
N LYS A 34 10.09 -5.02 18.48
CA LYS A 34 9.22 -5.77 19.40
C LYS A 34 7.73 -5.56 19.14
N LYS A 35 7.36 -4.35 18.68
CA LYS A 35 5.96 -3.97 18.39
C LYS A 35 5.46 -4.50 17.05
N GLU A 36 6.33 -4.98 16.17
CA GLU A 36 5.98 -5.53 14.86
C GLU A 36 5.68 -7.04 14.90
N SER A 37 5.72 -7.68 16.07
CA SER A 37 5.42 -9.11 16.21
C SER A 37 3.94 -9.38 15.91
N SER A 38 3.70 -10.05 14.79
CA SER A 38 2.48 -10.80 14.42
C SER A 38 1.13 -10.12 14.70
N GLN A 39 0.76 -9.15 13.88
CA GLN A 39 -0.66 -8.91 13.69
C GLN A 39 -1.15 -9.86 12.60
N ASN A 40 -1.96 -10.86 12.97
CA ASN A 40 -2.81 -11.57 12.02
C ASN A 40 -3.78 -10.53 11.45
N SER A 41 -3.38 -9.87 10.41
CA SER A 41 -4.13 -8.77 9.82
C SER A 41 -5.15 -9.33 8.83
N ASN A 42 -6.41 -8.96 8.99
CA ASN A 42 -7.47 -9.20 8.01
C ASN A 42 -7.38 -8.24 6.79
N LEU A 43 -6.34 -7.42 6.74
CA LEU A 43 -6.12 -6.52 5.63
C LEU A 43 -5.86 -7.29 4.34
N VAL A 44 -6.51 -6.85 3.30
CA VAL A 44 -6.25 -7.29 1.94
C VAL A 44 -5.71 -6.14 1.11
N THR A 45 -4.91 -6.46 0.12
CA THR A 45 -4.37 -5.47 -0.81
C THR A 45 -4.79 -5.79 -2.23
N PHE A 46 -5.27 -4.79 -2.96
CA PHE A 46 -5.37 -4.87 -4.40
C PHE A 46 -3.98 -4.68 -5.00
N LEU A 47 -3.46 -5.71 -5.64
CA LEU A 47 -2.23 -5.65 -6.43
C LEU A 47 -2.56 -5.44 -7.89
N SER A 48 -2.01 -4.39 -8.47
CA SER A 48 -2.10 -4.12 -9.90
C SER A 48 -1.33 -5.17 -10.71
N GLU A 49 -1.70 -5.36 -11.96
CA GLU A 49 -1.03 -6.34 -12.82
C GLU A 49 0.48 -6.08 -12.95
N GLY A 50 0.89 -4.80 -13.05
CA GLY A 50 2.31 -4.46 -13.06
C GLY A 50 3.02 -4.85 -11.76
N SER A 51 2.40 -4.61 -10.60
CA SER A 51 2.95 -5.05 -9.31
C SER A 51 3.08 -6.55 -9.21
N ILE A 52 2.04 -7.29 -9.67
CA ILE A 52 2.06 -8.77 -9.69
C ILE A 52 3.21 -9.27 -10.56
N ASN A 53 3.39 -8.70 -11.75
CA ASN A 53 4.47 -9.07 -12.66
C ASN A 53 5.84 -8.89 -11.99
N TYR A 54 6.06 -7.77 -11.31
CA TYR A 54 7.30 -7.56 -10.55
C TYR A 54 7.47 -8.59 -9.42
N LEU A 55 6.45 -8.78 -8.58
CA LEU A 55 6.51 -9.73 -7.46
C LEU A 55 6.76 -11.16 -7.92
N THR A 56 6.19 -11.58 -9.06
CA THR A 56 6.41 -12.93 -9.62
C THR A 56 7.84 -13.18 -10.06
N THR A 57 8.65 -12.15 -10.32
CA THR A 57 10.10 -12.31 -10.57
C THR A 57 10.88 -12.57 -9.28
N LEU A 58 10.31 -12.22 -8.14
CA LEU A 58 10.96 -12.31 -6.82
C LEU A 58 10.68 -13.62 -6.09
N ILE A 59 9.55 -14.27 -6.34
CA ILE A 59 9.13 -15.47 -5.62
C ILE A 59 9.37 -16.73 -6.44
N SER A 60 9.80 -17.81 -5.78
CA SER A 60 10.12 -19.09 -6.42
C SER A 60 8.88 -19.83 -6.93
N ASN A 61 7.73 -19.65 -6.26
CA ASN A 61 6.47 -20.27 -6.66
C ASN A 61 5.38 -19.22 -6.94
N PRO A 62 5.37 -18.58 -8.13
CA PRO A 62 4.38 -17.58 -8.48
C PRO A 62 2.96 -18.15 -8.67
N ALA A 63 2.80 -19.48 -8.71
CA ALA A 63 1.48 -20.12 -8.83
C ALA A 63 0.57 -19.74 -7.66
N ASN A 64 1.13 -19.53 -6.46
CA ASN A 64 0.37 -19.13 -5.27
C ASN A 64 -0.37 -17.80 -5.45
N ILE A 65 0.20 -16.84 -6.20
CA ILE A 65 -0.48 -15.57 -6.53
C ILE A 65 -1.63 -15.80 -7.53
N LYS A 66 -1.50 -16.79 -8.40
CA LYS A 66 -2.50 -17.04 -9.46
C LYS A 66 -3.82 -17.58 -8.93
N THR A 67 -3.83 -18.20 -7.76
CA THR A 67 -5.05 -18.79 -7.14
C THR A 67 -6.05 -17.72 -6.67
N TYR A 68 -5.59 -16.51 -6.36
CA TYR A 68 -6.46 -15.43 -5.89
C TYR A 68 -7.30 -14.83 -7.00
N THR A 69 -8.46 -14.28 -6.61
CA THR A 69 -9.46 -13.72 -7.52
C THR A 69 -8.85 -12.64 -8.42
N THR A 70 -8.94 -12.85 -9.72
CA THR A 70 -8.58 -11.84 -10.71
C THR A 70 -9.67 -10.80 -10.81
N ILE A 71 -9.32 -9.54 -10.59
CA ILE A 71 -10.24 -8.41 -10.73
C ILE A 71 -10.16 -7.88 -12.15
N GLN A 72 -11.27 -8.02 -12.87
CA GLN A 72 -11.44 -7.54 -14.24
C GLN A 72 -12.13 -6.18 -14.25
N LYS A 73 -12.94 -5.91 -13.22
CA LYS A 73 -13.77 -4.71 -13.12
C LYS A 73 -13.72 -4.11 -11.71
N LEU A 74 -13.65 -2.79 -11.67
CA LEU A 74 -13.88 -2.01 -10.45
C LEU A 74 -15.10 -1.13 -10.68
N ASN A 75 -16.16 -1.38 -9.93
CA ASN A 75 -17.38 -0.59 -9.96
C ASN A 75 -17.41 0.39 -8.80
N CYS A 76 -17.40 1.67 -9.12
CA CYS A 76 -17.53 2.75 -8.15
C CYS A 76 -18.92 3.38 -8.22
N SER A 77 -19.60 3.57 -7.08
CA SER A 77 -20.87 4.27 -7.00
C SER A 77 -20.84 5.43 -6.02
N LEU A 78 -21.60 6.46 -6.32
CA LEU A 78 -21.91 7.56 -5.41
C LEU A 78 -23.31 7.38 -4.86
N ALA A 79 -23.45 7.37 -3.53
CA ALA A 79 -24.76 7.36 -2.92
C ALA A 79 -25.50 8.68 -3.19
N ASN A 80 -26.71 8.58 -3.73
CA ASN A 80 -27.57 9.74 -3.95
C ASN A 80 -28.29 10.14 -2.65
N SER A 81 -28.21 11.40 -2.29
CA SER A 81 -28.97 11.99 -1.16
C SER A 81 -30.48 12.02 -1.35
N THR A 82 -30.97 11.73 -2.57
CA THR A 82 -32.38 11.90 -2.98
C THR A 82 -33.08 10.61 -3.42
N GLY A 83 -32.50 9.43 -3.16
CA GLY A 83 -33.15 8.13 -3.50
C GLY A 83 -33.29 7.83 -5.01
N SER A 84 -32.73 8.64 -5.88
CA SER A 84 -32.67 8.39 -7.33
C SER A 84 -31.59 7.35 -7.64
N LYS A 85 -31.62 6.74 -8.84
CA LYS A 85 -30.69 5.68 -9.28
C LYS A 85 -29.24 5.97 -8.94
N GLU A 86 -28.56 5.00 -8.30
CA GLU A 86 -27.12 5.06 -8.08
C GLU A 86 -26.40 5.20 -9.42
N GLU A 87 -25.49 6.17 -9.52
CA GLU A 87 -24.65 6.32 -10.70
C GLU A 87 -23.39 5.44 -10.51
N PHE A 88 -23.12 4.60 -11.49
CA PHE A 88 -21.97 3.69 -11.48
C PHE A 88 -20.92 4.13 -12.49
N ILE A 89 -19.66 4.10 -12.07
CA ILE A 89 -18.51 4.15 -12.96
C ILE A 89 -17.87 2.79 -12.97
N GLU A 90 -17.81 2.18 -14.14
CA GLU A 90 -17.06 0.94 -14.35
C GLU A 90 -15.68 1.28 -14.89
N PHE A 91 -14.66 0.76 -14.22
CA PHE A 91 -13.27 0.78 -14.67
C PHE A 91 -12.88 -0.62 -15.13
N THR A 92 -12.43 -0.71 -16.38
CA THR A 92 -11.93 -1.93 -17.03
C THR A 92 -10.67 -1.59 -17.81
N ASP A 93 -9.76 -2.54 -17.96
CA ASP A 93 -8.65 -2.40 -18.89
C ASP A 93 -9.00 -3.08 -20.22
N ASN A 94 -9.22 -2.30 -21.26
CA ASN A 94 -9.52 -2.80 -22.62
C ASN A 94 -8.35 -3.52 -23.29
N LYS A 95 -7.15 -3.52 -22.68
CA LYS A 95 -5.94 -4.15 -23.24
C LYS A 95 -5.60 -5.48 -22.57
N SER A 96 -6.09 -5.70 -21.37
CA SER A 96 -5.96 -6.95 -20.64
C SER A 96 -7.27 -7.25 -19.93
N ASP A 97 -7.59 -8.51 -19.79
CA ASP A 97 -8.78 -8.97 -19.09
C ASP A 97 -8.66 -8.82 -17.55
N ALA A 98 -7.56 -8.21 -17.06
CA ALA A 98 -7.30 -8.08 -15.64
C ALA A 98 -6.79 -6.68 -15.25
N LEU A 99 -7.38 -6.09 -14.22
CA LEU A 99 -6.84 -4.91 -13.53
C LEU A 99 -5.76 -5.30 -12.52
N GLY A 100 -5.92 -6.47 -11.91
CA GLY A 100 -5.04 -6.98 -10.86
C GLY A 100 -5.68 -8.11 -10.06
N LYS A 101 -5.19 -8.30 -8.83
CA LYS A 101 -5.70 -9.30 -7.89
C LYS A 101 -5.83 -8.69 -6.49
N ILE A 102 -6.74 -9.25 -5.71
CA ILE A 102 -6.84 -8.94 -4.27
C ILE A 102 -6.23 -10.11 -3.52
N ILE A 103 -5.28 -9.80 -2.64
CA ILE A 103 -4.52 -10.81 -1.88
C ILE A 103 -4.48 -10.39 -0.41
N PRO A 104 -4.76 -11.32 0.54
CA PRO A 104 -4.56 -11.06 1.97
C PRO A 104 -3.09 -10.74 2.29
N ASN A 105 -2.86 -9.70 3.13
CA ASN A 105 -1.52 -9.24 3.44
C ASN A 105 -0.69 -10.30 4.17
N ASN A 106 -1.29 -11.05 5.09
CA ASN A 106 -0.64 -12.15 5.80
C ASN A 106 -0.11 -13.24 4.85
N ILE A 107 -0.80 -13.49 3.75
CA ILE A 107 -0.36 -14.45 2.71
C ILE A 107 0.83 -13.89 1.95
N LEU A 108 0.78 -12.61 1.55
CA LEU A 108 1.93 -11.96 0.90
C LEU A 108 3.16 -11.96 1.82
N GLU A 109 2.97 -11.64 3.10
CA GLU A 109 4.06 -11.69 4.08
C GLU A 109 4.66 -13.07 4.22
N SER A 110 3.81 -14.11 4.34
CA SER A 110 4.24 -15.50 4.43
C SER A 110 5.04 -15.95 3.19
N MET A 111 4.59 -15.55 1.98
CA MET A 111 5.34 -15.83 0.73
C MET A 111 6.75 -15.22 0.75
N PHE A 112 6.87 -13.98 1.22
CA PHE A 112 8.18 -13.31 1.28
C PHE A 112 9.05 -13.81 2.45
N ASP A 113 8.46 -14.25 3.57
CA ASP A 113 9.20 -14.94 4.65
C ASP A 113 9.77 -16.27 4.16
N GLU A 114 9.01 -17.03 3.37
CA GLU A 114 9.48 -18.25 2.72
C GLU A 114 10.65 -17.96 1.75
N GLU A 115 10.55 -16.91 0.92
CA GLU A 115 11.64 -16.53 0.02
C GLU A 115 12.89 -16.07 0.79
N LEU A 116 12.73 -15.27 1.83
CA LEU A 116 13.86 -14.84 2.68
C LEU A 116 14.57 -16.04 3.31
N SER A 117 13.83 -17.07 3.72
CA SER A 117 14.40 -18.30 4.32
C SER A 117 15.28 -19.11 3.35
N LYS A 118 15.05 -18.99 2.05
CA LYS A 118 15.80 -19.69 0.98
C LYS A 118 17.06 -18.94 0.55
N LEU A 119 17.13 -17.63 0.83
CA LEU A 119 18.22 -16.78 0.35
C LEU A 119 19.39 -16.78 1.35
N LYS A 120 20.59 -16.66 0.80
CA LYS A 120 21.82 -16.46 1.57
C LYS A 120 22.05 -14.95 1.78
N ASN A 121 22.99 -14.60 2.64
CA ASN A 121 23.39 -13.22 2.92
C ASN A 121 22.32 -12.36 3.62
N ILE A 122 21.33 -12.98 4.25
CA ILE A 122 20.31 -12.32 5.09
C ILE A 122 20.65 -12.54 6.57
N THR A 123 20.47 -11.49 7.36
CA THR A 123 20.45 -11.53 8.82
C THR A 123 19.18 -10.88 9.31
N ILE A 124 18.47 -11.52 10.23
CA ILE A 124 17.26 -10.94 10.86
C ILE A 124 17.56 -10.79 12.35
N ILE A 125 17.52 -9.55 12.82
CA ILE A 125 17.67 -9.18 14.24
C ILE A 125 16.26 -8.89 14.76
N LYS A 126 15.79 -9.72 15.68
CA LYS A 126 14.46 -9.60 16.27
C LYS A 126 14.51 -8.85 17.60
N ASP A 127 13.39 -8.21 17.94
CA ASP A 127 13.17 -7.57 19.24
C ASP A 127 14.17 -6.46 19.56
N GLU A 128 14.65 -5.78 18.53
CA GLU A 128 15.60 -4.67 18.64
C GLU A 128 15.05 -3.39 18.03
N THR A 129 15.39 -2.27 18.66
CA THR A 129 15.00 -0.94 18.20
C THR A 129 16.23 -0.07 18.00
N PRO A 130 16.48 0.48 16.81
CA PRO A 130 17.51 1.49 16.61
C PRO A 130 17.15 2.78 17.36
N ILE A 131 18.10 3.28 18.15
CA ILE A 131 17.92 4.52 18.93
C ILE A 131 18.66 5.71 18.32
N LYS A 132 19.73 5.44 17.56
CA LYS A 132 20.55 6.50 16.96
C LYS A 132 21.22 5.97 15.69
N ILE A 133 21.36 6.83 14.71
CA ILE A 133 22.20 6.58 13.53
C ILE A 133 23.28 7.65 13.42
N ASN A 134 24.46 7.24 12.94
CA ASN A 134 25.54 8.13 12.58
C ASN A 134 25.94 7.83 11.13
N ASP A 135 25.66 8.74 10.22
CA ASP A 135 25.89 8.63 8.78
C ASP A 135 26.92 9.64 8.24
N ALA A 136 27.70 10.26 9.13
CA ALA A 136 28.74 11.23 8.78
C ALA A 136 29.97 10.57 8.12
N SER A 137 30.19 9.26 8.35
CA SER A 137 31.29 8.49 7.74
C SER A 137 30.90 7.87 6.40
N MET A 138 31.79 7.08 5.79
CA MET A 138 31.50 6.33 4.55
C MET A 138 30.34 5.34 4.73
N ASN A 139 30.16 4.79 5.93
CA ASN A 139 29.08 3.86 6.29
C ASN A 139 28.15 4.51 7.32
N VAL A 140 26.92 4.01 7.38
CA VAL A 140 25.98 4.32 8.45
C VAL A 140 26.26 3.39 9.63
N GLU A 141 26.43 3.94 10.80
CA GLU A 141 26.49 3.20 12.06
C GLU A 141 25.15 3.33 12.79
N ILE A 142 24.55 2.19 13.10
CA ILE A 142 23.21 2.09 13.69
C ILE A 142 23.37 1.55 15.11
N PHE A 143 22.98 2.35 16.09
CA PHE A 143 23.05 2.02 17.52
C PHE A 143 21.71 1.48 17.99
N MET A 144 21.73 0.33 18.65
CA MET A 144 20.55 -0.37 19.15
C MET A 144 20.30 -0.08 20.63
N GLU A 145 19.07 -0.32 21.05
CA GLU A 145 18.66 -0.21 22.46
C GLU A 145 19.50 -1.11 23.37
N SER A 146 19.90 -2.30 22.90
CA SER A 146 20.81 -3.25 23.58
C SER A 146 22.25 -2.77 23.71
N LYS A 147 22.58 -1.54 23.29
CA LYS A 147 23.95 -0.97 23.23
C LYS A 147 24.87 -1.61 22.18
N ASN A 148 24.39 -2.54 21.37
CA ASN A 148 25.09 -3.05 20.22
C ASN A 148 25.04 -2.05 19.06
N SER A 149 26.02 -2.11 18.15
CA SER A 149 25.95 -1.36 16.89
C SER A 149 26.23 -2.27 15.69
N ILE A 150 25.66 -1.89 14.56
CA ILE A 150 25.90 -2.52 13.27
C ILE A 150 26.20 -1.42 12.23
N ARG A 151 26.89 -1.82 11.16
CA ARG A 151 27.27 -0.91 10.07
C ARG A 151 26.64 -1.33 8.76
N ALA A 152 26.24 -0.33 7.97
CA ALA A 152 25.72 -0.54 6.62
C ALA A 152 26.25 0.53 5.66
N LYS A 153 26.28 0.21 4.37
CA LYS A 153 26.48 1.25 3.34
C LYS A 153 25.24 2.12 3.22
N VAL A 154 24.05 1.50 3.28
CA VAL A 154 22.75 2.18 3.19
C VAL A 154 21.82 1.70 4.30
N PHE A 155 21.16 2.63 4.97
CA PHE A 155 20.09 2.35 5.92
C PHE A 155 18.74 2.58 5.24
N ILE A 156 17.83 1.61 5.34
CA ILE A 156 16.49 1.70 4.78
C ILE A 156 15.48 1.74 5.92
N LEU A 157 14.75 2.83 6.01
CA LEU A 157 13.68 3.00 6.96
C LEU A 157 12.36 2.62 6.30
N SER A 158 11.70 1.59 6.83
CA SER A 158 10.40 1.09 6.34
C SER A 158 9.32 1.05 7.41
N SER A 159 9.68 1.26 8.67
CA SER A 159 8.75 1.39 9.79
C SER A 159 8.51 2.85 10.15
N SER A 160 7.25 3.21 10.45
CA SER A 160 6.86 4.55 10.93
C SER A 160 6.79 4.63 12.46
N ASN A 161 7.11 3.54 13.18
CA ASN A 161 6.82 3.41 14.61
C ASN A 161 7.83 4.13 15.54
N ASN A 162 8.84 4.83 14.99
CA ASN A 162 9.87 5.51 15.79
C ASN A 162 9.93 7.01 15.47
N ASP A 163 9.12 7.80 16.20
CA ASP A 163 9.05 9.26 16.03
C ASP A 163 10.40 9.95 16.33
N GLU A 164 11.21 9.40 17.23
CA GLU A 164 12.51 9.96 17.59
C GLU A 164 13.52 9.76 16.45
N MET A 165 13.53 8.58 15.83
CA MET A 165 14.32 8.30 14.63
C MET A 165 13.93 9.22 13.48
N ASN A 166 12.63 9.40 13.26
CA ASN A 166 12.10 10.26 12.19
C ASN A 166 12.54 11.74 12.36
N LYS A 167 12.59 12.24 13.59
CA LYS A 167 13.07 13.61 13.89
C LYS A 167 14.56 13.78 13.59
N ASN A 168 15.36 12.75 13.86
CA ASN A 168 16.81 12.78 13.65
C ASN A 168 17.22 12.78 12.16
N LEU A 169 16.33 12.32 11.26
CA LEU A 169 16.61 12.25 9.82
C LEU A 169 16.54 13.58 9.07
N ASN A 170 16.09 14.67 9.73
CA ASN A 170 15.87 15.96 9.07
C ASN A 170 14.99 15.90 7.81
N ILE A 171 14.08 14.91 7.75
CA ILE A 171 13.10 14.77 6.68
C ILE A 171 11.79 15.42 7.12
N LYS A 172 11.23 16.27 6.24
CA LYS A 172 9.95 16.93 6.50
C LYS A 172 8.80 16.08 5.98
N PHE A 173 7.84 15.80 6.86
CA PHE A 173 6.61 15.12 6.52
C PHE A 173 5.44 16.11 6.46
N VAL A 174 4.52 15.85 5.54
CA VAL A 174 3.18 16.43 5.53
C VAL A 174 2.25 15.36 6.11
N SER A 175 1.53 15.67 7.17
CA SER A 175 0.62 14.72 7.81
C SER A 175 -0.76 15.33 7.98
N HIS A 176 -1.79 14.49 7.87
CA HIS A 176 -3.19 14.84 8.12
C HIS A 176 -3.89 13.67 8.82
N ASP A 177 -4.61 13.95 9.89
CA ASP A 177 -5.46 12.97 10.56
C ASP A 177 -6.85 13.07 9.94
N PHE A 178 -7.34 11.98 9.37
CA PHE A 178 -8.66 11.95 8.75
C PHE A 178 -9.80 11.98 9.79
N ASN A 179 -9.48 11.76 11.07
CA ASN A 179 -10.47 11.50 12.12
C ASN A 179 -11.42 10.35 11.71
N GLN A 180 -10.83 9.34 11.09
CA GLN A 180 -11.54 8.16 10.58
C GLN A 180 -10.88 6.88 11.06
N ILE A 181 -11.71 5.83 11.15
CA ILE A 181 -11.31 4.44 11.41
C ILE A 181 -11.74 3.60 10.21
N ALA A 182 -10.81 2.82 9.67
CA ALA A 182 -11.14 1.76 8.74
C ALA A 182 -11.62 0.53 9.51
N LEU A 183 -12.85 0.11 9.27
CA LEU A 183 -13.35 -1.20 9.67
C LEU A 183 -12.94 -2.18 8.57
N SER A 184 -12.01 -3.08 8.86
CA SER A 184 -11.60 -4.17 7.97
C SER A 184 -12.36 -5.43 8.41
N VAL A 185 -13.32 -5.85 7.59
CA VAL A 185 -14.27 -6.89 7.93
C VAL A 185 -14.07 -8.07 6.98
N ARG A 186 -13.63 -9.21 7.51
CA ARG A 186 -13.60 -10.46 6.76
C ARG A 186 -15.01 -11.05 6.68
N VAL A 187 -15.45 -11.35 5.45
CA VAL A 187 -16.80 -11.85 5.20
C VAL A 187 -16.77 -13.12 4.35
N ILE A 188 -17.74 -14.00 4.60
CA ILE A 188 -18.12 -15.09 3.71
C ILE A 188 -19.28 -14.61 2.86
N GLY A 189 -19.17 -14.74 1.55
CA GLY A 189 -20.19 -14.36 0.58
C GLY A 189 -19.59 -13.98 -0.77
N GLN A 190 -20.45 -13.64 -1.70
CA GLN A 190 -20.07 -13.38 -3.10
C GLN A 190 -20.62 -12.05 -3.58
N GLY A 191 -19.86 -11.40 -4.48
CA GLY A 191 -20.39 -10.32 -5.32
C GLY A 191 -21.44 -10.83 -6.31
N GLN A 192 -22.26 -9.93 -6.85
CA GLN A 192 -23.22 -10.26 -7.90
C GLN A 192 -22.53 -10.65 -9.21
N SER A 193 -21.34 -10.13 -9.47
CA SER A 193 -20.52 -10.44 -10.65
C SER A 193 -19.16 -10.97 -10.22
N GLU A 194 -18.75 -12.08 -10.81
CA GLU A 194 -17.41 -12.64 -10.61
C GLU A 194 -16.33 -11.69 -11.17
N GLY A 195 -15.17 -11.64 -10.53
CA GLY A 195 -14.06 -10.77 -10.94
C GLY A 195 -14.33 -9.28 -10.81
N CYS A 196 -15.33 -8.88 -10.00
CA CYS A 196 -15.68 -7.49 -9.80
C CYS A 196 -15.43 -7.06 -8.34
N ALA A 197 -14.63 -6.01 -8.16
CA ALA A 197 -14.53 -5.28 -6.90
C ALA A 197 -15.50 -4.08 -6.93
N TYR A 198 -16.02 -3.73 -5.77
CA TYR A 198 -17.01 -2.64 -5.64
C TYR A 198 -16.55 -1.62 -4.62
N GLN A 199 -16.79 -0.35 -4.91
CA GLN A 199 -16.60 0.74 -3.98
C GLN A 199 -17.78 1.70 -4.03
N LYS A 200 -18.36 1.97 -2.85
CA LYS A 200 -19.48 2.90 -2.70
C LYS A 200 -19.08 4.06 -1.81
N PHE A 201 -19.26 5.26 -2.31
CA PHE A 201 -19.06 6.48 -1.56
C PHE A 201 -20.39 6.95 -0.99
N SER A 202 -20.45 7.15 0.31
CA SER A 202 -21.67 7.57 1.03
C SER A 202 -21.33 8.59 2.13
N SER A 203 -22.34 9.23 2.69
CA SER A 203 -22.18 10.17 3.82
C SER A 203 -21.54 9.55 5.06
N ASP A 204 -21.63 8.23 5.23
CA ASP A 204 -21.01 7.51 6.34
C ASP A 204 -19.56 7.09 6.02
N GLY A 205 -19.04 7.54 4.87
CA GLY A 205 -17.72 7.25 4.36
C GLY A 205 -17.69 6.16 3.27
N PRO A 206 -16.54 5.99 2.61
CA PRO A 206 -16.36 5.00 1.56
C PRO A 206 -16.37 3.58 2.10
N ILE A 207 -17.16 2.70 1.46
CA ILE A 207 -17.20 1.26 1.73
C ILE A 207 -16.81 0.51 0.46
N ALA A 208 -15.90 -0.46 0.58
CA ALA A 208 -15.43 -1.30 -0.50
C ALA A 208 -15.73 -2.78 -0.21
N PHE A 209 -16.09 -3.54 -1.26
CA PHE A 209 -16.16 -5.01 -1.24
C PHE A 209 -15.07 -5.56 -2.14
N LEU A 210 -14.17 -6.35 -1.58
CA LEU A 210 -12.92 -6.81 -2.17
C LEU A 210 -12.86 -8.35 -2.14
N PRO A 211 -13.35 -9.05 -3.18
CA PRO A 211 -13.32 -10.49 -3.23
C PRO A 211 -11.89 -10.99 -3.50
N TYR A 212 -11.37 -11.89 -2.65
CA TYR A 212 -10.04 -12.48 -2.84
C TYR A 212 -10.07 -13.99 -3.11
N GLU A 213 -11.15 -14.67 -2.71
CA GLU A 213 -11.42 -16.07 -3.02
C GLU A 213 -12.88 -16.26 -3.45
N LYS A 214 -13.24 -17.46 -3.89
CA LYS A 214 -14.56 -17.75 -4.47
C LYS A 214 -15.71 -17.34 -3.54
N ASN A 215 -15.58 -17.56 -2.24
CA ASN A 215 -16.61 -17.29 -1.23
C ASN A 215 -16.11 -16.39 -0.11
N GLU A 216 -14.91 -15.83 -0.24
CA GLU A 216 -14.32 -14.96 0.78
C GLU A 216 -13.99 -13.59 0.20
N ALA A 217 -14.30 -12.58 0.99
CA ALA A 217 -14.03 -11.19 0.66
C ALA A 217 -13.67 -10.39 1.90
N SER A 218 -13.09 -9.23 1.68
CA SER A 218 -12.94 -8.19 2.70
C SER A 218 -13.88 -7.04 2.38
N VAL A 219 -14.57 -6.55 3.40
CA VAL A 219 -15.28 -5.27 3.36
C VAL A 219 -14.44 -4.26 4.12
N VAL A 220 -13.98 -3.22 3.44
CA VAL A 220 -13.27 -2.11 4.06
C VAL A 220 -14.17 -0.90 4.09
N TRP A 221 -14.50 -0.44 5.30
CA TRP A 221 -15.36 0.72 5.48
C TRP A 221 -14.67 1.79 6.32
N SER A 222 -14.35 2.91 5.69
CA SER A 222 -13.78 4.07 6.38
C SER A 222 -14.93 4.90 6.96
N VAL A 223 -15.01 4.96 8.27
CA VAL A 223 -16.04 5.70 9.01
C VAL A 223 -15.41 6.74 9.92
N ARG A 224 -16.15 7.78 10.28
CA ARG A 224 -15.70 8.74 11.28
C ARG A 224 -15.39 8.02 12.60
N ASP A 225 -14.38 8.47 13.32
CA ASP A 225 -13.95 7.86 14.58
C ASP A 225 -14.99 8.02 15.71
N ASP A 226 -15.86 9.04 15.62
CA ASP A 226 -17.02 9.26 16.51
C ASP A 226 -18.29 8.51 16.08
N SER A 227 -18.24 7.74 14.98
CA SER A 227 -19.41 7.03 14.45
C SER A 227 -19.84 5.88 15.37
N PRO A 228 -21.15 5.69 15.61
CA PRO A 228 -21.68 4.53 16.33
C PRO A 228 -21.25 3.19 15.72
N LEU A 229 -20.94 3.15 14.43
CA LEU A 229 -20.47 1.96 13.72
C LEU A 229 -19.17 1.40 14.30
N VAL A 230 -18.33 2.26 14.89
CA VAL A 230 -17.04 1.86 15.47
C VAL A 230 -17.23 0.95 16.69
N SER A 231 -18.28 1.17 17.49
CA SER A 231 -18.57 0.39 18.71
C SER A 231 -19.69 -0.63 18.54
N MET A 232 -20.23 -0.75 17.31
CA MET A 232 -21.35 -1.62 17.02
C MET A 232 -20.99 -3.11 17.18
N ASN A 233 -21.94 -3.92 17.66
CA ASN A 233 -21.78 -5.36 17.70
C ASN A 233 -21.81 -5.99 16.29
N LYS A 234 -21.27 -7.20 16.19
CA LYS A 234 -21.11 -7.90 14.91
C LYS A 234 -22.44 -8.08 14.15
N SER A 235 -23.49 -8.53 14.84
CA SER A 235 -24.79 -8.83 14.21
C SER A 235 -25.46 -7.60 13.62
N ASP A 236 -25.41 -6.47 14.30
CA ASP A 236 -26.02 -5.23 13.79
C ASP A 236 -25.19 -4.59 12.68
N LEU A 237 -23.85 -4.67 12.79
CA LEU A 237 -22.95 -4.23 11.72
C LEU A 237 -23.17 -5.06 10.45
N GLU A 238 -23.38 -6.37 10.57
CA GLU A 238 -23.68 -7.28 9.45
C GLU A 238 -24.95 -6.87 8.70
N LYS A 239 -26.03 -6.58 9.44
CA LYS A 239 -27.28 -6.09 8.84
C LYS A 239 -27.09 -4.80 8.06
N ILE A 240 -26.30 -3.87 8.62
CA ILE A 240 -26.04 -2.57 7.96
C ILE A 240 -25.17 -2.75 6.72
N ILE A 241 -24.10 -3.55 6.80
CA ILE A 241 -23.24 -3.85 5.64
C ILE A 241 -24.07 -4.48 4.53
N ASN A 242 -24.87 -5.51 4.85
CA ASN A 242 -25.73 -6.19 3.91
C ASN A 242 -26.73 -5.21 3.25
N LYS A 243 -27.33 -4.31 4.02
CA LYS A 243 -28.22 -3.27 3.49
C LYS A 243 -27.51 -2.30 2.54
N LYS A 244 -26.27 -1.92 2.88
CA LYS A 244 -25.50 -0.96 2.06
C LYS A 244 -24.95 -1.55 0.76
N LEU A 245 -24.64 -2.84 0.77
CA LEU A 245 -24.03 -3.55 -0.36
C LEU A 245 -25.00 -4.45 -1.12
N ASN A 246 -26.30 -4.41 -0.83
CA ASN A 246 -27.32 -5.28 -1.44
C ASN A 246 -27.41 -5.16 -2.98
N SER A 247 -27.02 -4.01 -3.54
CA SER A 247 -26.92 -3.79 -4.99
C SER A 247 -25.69 -4.42 -5.65
N PHE A 248 -24.69 -4.88 -4.84
CA PHE A 248 -23.41 -5.37 -5.31
C PHE A 248 -23.12 -6.82 -4.92
N CYS A 249 -23.65 -7.24 -3.78
CA CYS A 249 -23.33 -8.53 -3.18
C CYS A 249 -24.61 -9.29 -2.81
N ARG A 250 -24.48 -10.62 -2.78
CA ARG A 250 -25.42 -11.49 -2.08
C ARG A 250 -25.23 -11.27 -0.57
N PRO A 251 -26.16 -11.76 0.28
CA PRO A 251 -25.98 -11.65 1.72
C PRO A 251 -24.62 -12.15 2.17
N LEU A 252 -23.96 -11.35 3.02
CA LEU A 252 -22.63 -11.58 3.55
C LEU A 252 -22.75 -11.99 5.01
N GLU A 253 -21.90 -12.91 5.44
CA GLU A 253 -21.70 -13.29 6.83
C GLU A 253 -20.36 -12.73 7.32
N ILE A 254 -20.36 -11.98 8.41
CA ILE A 254 -19.14 -11.45 9.00
C ILE A 254 -18.41 -12.57 9.75
N VAL A 255 -17.14 -12.78 9.46
CA VAL A 255 -16.25 -13.69 10.19
C VAL A 255 -15.55 -12.94 11.31
N ASP A 256 -14.85 -11.85 10.97
CA ASP A 256 -14.02 -11.10 11.89
C ASP A 256 -13.97 -9.60 11.52
N ILE A 257 -13.62 -8.75 12.50
CA ILE A 257 -13.59 -7.29 12.38
C ILE A 257 -12.32 -6.77 13.04
N GLU A 258 -11.52 -6.03 12.27
CA GLU A 258 -10.40 -5.26 12.77
C GLU A 258 -10.60 -3.76 12.52
N LYS A 259 -9.93 -2.93 13.32
CA LYS A 259 -10.08 -1.47 13.26
C LYS A 259 -8.73 -0.80 13.17
N TYR A 260 -8.58 0.12 12.22
CA TYR A 260 -7.34 0.84 11.98
C TYR A 260 -7.60 2.34 11.91
N LYS A 261 -6.86 3.13 12.68
CA LYS A 261 -6.94 4.59 12.59
C LYS A 261 -6.29 5.04 11.27
N LEU A 262 -7.02 5.86 10.49
CA LEU A 262 -6.55 6.37 9.22
C LEU A 262 -5.80 7.68 9.40
N LYS A 263 -4.56 7.71 8.92
CA LYS A 263 -3.71 8.89 8.91
C LYS A 263 -3.05 9.02 7.54
N PHE A 264 -2.98 10.23 7.06
CA PHE A 264 -2.16 10.56 5.91
C PHE A 264 -0.77 10.99 6.36
N SER A 265 0.25 10.50 5.68
CA SER A 265 1.62 10.98 5.84
C SER A 265 2.34 10.91 4.51
N PHE A 266 3.04 11.98 4.17
CA PHE A 266 3.80 12.07 2.93
C PHE A 266 5.16 12.70 3.21
N SER A 267 6.22 12.02 2.83
CA SER A 267 7.58 12.54 2.94
C SER A 267 7.89 13.47 1.76
N ARG A 268 8.43 14.67 2.07
CA ARG A 268 8.85 15.63 1.03
C ARG A 268 10.11 15.19 0.29
N LYS A 269 10.88 14.28 0.87
CA LYS A 269 12.12 13.73 0.33
C LYS A 269 12.24 12.27 0.73
N LEU A 270 12.60 11.40 -0.19
CA LEU A 270 12.67 9.95 0.04
C LEU A 270 14.01 9.50 0.61
N TYR A 271 14.92 10.42 0.85
CA TYR A 271 16.20 10.09 1.47
C TYR A 271 16.76 11.24 2.33
N SER A 272 17.67 10.91 3.22
CA SER A 272 18.52 11.84 3.96
C SER A 272 19.91 11.19 4.12
N ASN A 273 20.94 11.83 3.60
CA ASN A 273 22.28 11.27 3.54
C ASN A 273 22.28 9.84 2.96
N LYS A 274 22.56 8.83 3.79
CA LYS A 274 22.58 7.41 3.40
C LYS A 274 21.37 6.62 3.92
N THR A 275 20.34 7.33 4.35
CA THR A 275 19.06 6.74 4.77
C THR A 275 18.04 6.92 3.67
N VAL A 276 17.36 5.85 3.27
CA VAL A 276 16.31 5.84 2.24
C VAL A 276 14.99 5.42 2.88
N LEU A 277 13.90 6.09 2.50
CA LEU A 277 12.55 5.76 2.93
C LEU A 277 11.85 4.87 1.92
N ILE A 278 11.24 3.77 2.39
CA ILE A 278 10.47 2.82 1.56
C ILE A 278 9.19 2.41 2.31
N GLY A 279 8.08 2.32 1.59
CA GLY A 279 6.82 1.88 2.17
C GLY A 279 6.02 3.00 2.85
N ASN A 280 5.23 2.63 3.85
CA ASN A 280 4.29 3.56 4.51
C ASN A 280 4.95 4.77 5.18
N ILE A 281 6.22 4.68 5.55
CA ILE A 281 6.97 5.84 6.06
C ILE A 281 7.16 6.90 4.98
N ALA A 282 7.36 6.49 3.73
CA ALA A 282 7.51 7.42 2.60
C ALA A 282 6.17 8.07 2.22
N HIS A 283 5.10 7.29 2.20
CA HIS A 283 3.75 7.73 1.83
C HIS A 283 2.70 6.79 2.43
N ASN A 284 1.99 7.27 3.44
CA ASN A 284 0.82 6.62 4.00
C ASN A 284 -0.43 7.31 3.45
N ILE A 285 -1.11 6.66 2.53
CA ILE A 285 -2.27 7.22 1.82
C ILE A 285 -3.58 6.60 2.31
N HIS A 286 -4.69 7.31 2.09
CA HIS A 286 -6.01 6.75 2.39
C HIS A 286 -6.24 5.45 1.59
N PRO A 287 -6.84 4.39 2.17
CA PRO A 287 -7.00 3.08 1.53
C PRO A 287 -8.01 3.05 0.36
N ILE A 288 -8.39 4.21 -0.17
CA ILE A 288 -9.20 4.30 -1.39
C ILE A 288 -8.49 3.54 -2.52
N ALA A 289 -9.19 2.56 -3.08
CA ALA A 289 -8.72 1.70 -4.17
C ALA A 289 -7.48 0.83 -3.85
N GLY A 290 -7.05 0.69 -2.59
CA GLY A 290 -5.99 -0.25 -2.17
C GLY A 290 -4.61 0.01 -2.81
N GLN A 291 -4.26 1.27 -3.12
CA GLN A 291 -3.06 1.60 -3.91
C GLN A 291 -1.75 1.70 -3.10
N GLY A 292 -1.79 1.71 -1.77
CA GLY A 292 -0.61 1.96 -0.94
C GLY A 292 0.57 1.02 -1.22
N LEU A 293 0.33 -0.29 -1.22
CA LEU A 293 1.39 -1.26 -1.49
C LEU A 293 1.88 -1.21 -2.95
N ASN A 294 1.00 -0.94 -3.92
CA ASN A 294 1.42 -0.77 -5.32
C ASN A 294 2.42 0.38 -5.49
N LEU A 295 2.21 1.47 -4.77
CA LEU A 295 3.11 2.62 -4.77
C LEU A 295 4.47 2.23 -4.18
N SER A 296 4.46 1.51 -3.05
CA SER A 296 5.69 0.98 -2.42
C SER A 296 6.45 0.00 -3.33
N ILE A 297 5.75 -0.87 -4.07
CA ILE A 297 6.39 -1.80 -5.02
C ILE A 297 7.06 -1.04 -6.18
N LYS A 298 6.44 0.03 -6.66
CA LYS A 298 7.06 0.91 -7.66
C LYS A 298 8.32 1.59 -7.11
N ASP A 299 8.27 2.08 -5.87
CA ASP A 299 9.44 2.66 -5.20
C ASP A 299 10.58 1.64 -5.13
N ILE A 300 10.28 0.43 -4.64
CA ILE A 300 11.27 -0.65 -4.48
C ILE A 300 11.90 -1.02 -5.82
N SER A 301 11.07 -1.26 -6.83
CA SER A 301 11.55 -1.70 -8.16
C SER A 301 12.50 -0.67 -8.78
N LEU A 302 12.17 0.62 -8.64
CA LEU A 302 13.01 1.68 -9.17
C LEU A 302 14.28 1.90 -8.36
N PHE A 303 14.18 1.88 -7.03
CA PHE A 303 15.35 1.98 -6.16
C PHE A 303 16.36 0.87 -6.47
N VAL A 304 15.92 -0.37 -6.55
CA VAL A 304 16.78 -1.52 -6.89
C VAL A 304 17.39 -1.36 -8.28
N LYS A 305 16.61 -0.88 -9.26
CA LYS A 305 17.12 -0.59 -10.62
C LYS A 305 18.24 0.44 -10.60
N PHE A 306 18.09 1.55 -9.88
CA PHE A 306 19.14 2.56 -9.77
C PHE A 306 20.38 2.00 -9.07
N VAL A 307 20.23 1.28 -7.96
CA VAL A 307 21.33 0.62 -7.27
C VAL A 307 22.12 -0.28 -8.22
N LYS A 308 21.43 -1.10 -9.05
CA LYS A 308 22.06 -1.97 -10.06
C LYS A 308 22.82 -1.18 -11.11
N ASN A 309 22.15 -0.20 -11.71
CA ASN A 309 22.70 0.59 -12.81
C ASN A 309 23.94 1.35 -12.37
N TYR A 310 23.89 2.04 -11.24
CA TYR A 310 25.04 2.79 -10.73
C TYR A 310 26.19 1.88 -10.34
N LYS A 311 25.90 0.73 -9.67
CA LYS A 311 26.92 -0.27 -9.37
C LYS A 311 27.60 -0.82 -10.62
N SER A 312 26.84 -1.06 -11.70
CA SER A 312 27.38 -1.61 -12.95
C SER A 312 28.36 -0.67 -13.67
N ILE A 313 28.28 0.63 -13.42
CA ILE A 313 29.19 1.65 -13.95
C ILE A 313 30.23 2.12 -12.93
N GLY A 314 30.38 1.37 -11.81
CA GLY A 314 31.48 1.54 -10.85
C GLY A 314 31.20 2.49 -9.69
N TYR A 315 29.96 2.96 -9.49
CA TYR A 315 29.62 3.76 -8.31
C TYR A 315 29.40 2.89 -7.08
N GLU A 316 29.76 3.44 -5.92
CA GLU A 316 29.37 2.84 -4.64
C GLU A 316 27.85 2.95 -4.41
N ILE A 317 27.25 1.92 -3.78
CA ILE A 317 25.80 1.84 -3.56
C ILE A 317 25.26 2.89 -2.60
N ASN A 318 26.11 3.56 -1.84
CA ASN A 318 25.78 4.69 -0.96
C ASN A 318 26.04 6.06 -1.61
N SER A 319 26.20 6.10 -2.93
CA SER A 319 26.35 7.35 -3.69
C SER A 319 25.05 8.18 -3.63
N SER A 320 25.18 9.48 -3.35
CA SER A 320 24.02 10.40 -3.32
C SER A 320 23.28 10.47 -4.65
N PHE A 321 23.94 10.25 -5.78
CA PHE A 321 23.31 10.25 -7.11
C PHE A 321 22.21 9.21 -7.22
N ILE A 322 22.37 8.02 -6.62
CA ILE A 322 21.35 6.97 -6.60
C ILE A 322 20.08 7.47 -5.89
N PHE A 323 20.28 8.14 -4.76
CA PHE A 323 19.16 8.60 -3.93
C PHE A 323 18.47 9.82 -4.52
N GLU A 324 19.25 10.71 -5.17
CA GLU A 324 18.74 11.88 -5.87
C GLU A 324 17.88 11.49 -7.07
N ASP A 325 18.37 10.59 -7.93
CA ASP A 325 17.63 10.10 -9.08
C ASP A 325 16.37 9.34 -8.64
N TYR A 326 16.47 8.52 -7.59
CA TYR A 326 15.32 7.85 -7.00
C TYR A 326 14.26 8.84 -6.51
N ASP A 327 14.66 9.86 -5.75
CA ASP A 327 13.75 10.89 -5.22
C ASP A 327 13.07 11.67 -6.35
N VAL A 328 13.83 12.12 -7.35
CA VAL A 328 13.33 12.90 -8.48
C VAL A 328 12.31 12.10 -9.29
N GLU A 329 12.65 10.86 -9.65
CA GLU A 329 11.79 10.01 -10.48
C GLU A 329 10.48 9.63 -9.77
N ARG A 330 10.55 9.39 -8.45
CA ARG A 330 9.36 8.99 -7.67
C ARG A 330 8.50 10.16 -7.22
N LYS A 331 9.06 11.37 -7.16
CA LYS A 331 8.40 12.55 -6.58
C LYS A 331 7.08 12.89 -7.25
N VAL A 332 7.04 12.87 -8.57
CA VAL A 332 5.82 13.21 -9.32
C VAL A 332 4.73 12.19 -9.05
N ASP A 333 5.02 10.90 -9.22
CA ASP A 333 4.06 9.83 -8.99
C ASP A 333 3.55 9.85 -7.54
N ASN A 334 4.46 9.85 -6.57
CA ASN A 334 4.11 9.82 -5.15
C ASN A 334 3.28 11.04 -4.75
N THR A 335 3.59 12.22 -5.29
CA THR A 335 2.81 13.45 -5.05
C THR A 335 1.40 13.33 -5.63
N VAL A 336 1.29 12.93 -6.91
CA VAL A 336 -0.01 12.82 -7.59
C VAL A 336 -0.90 11.78 -6.91
N TYR A 337 -0.37 10.61 -6.55
CA TYR A 337 -1.15 9.58 -5.85
C TYR A 337 -1.53 10.01 -4.44
N SER A 338 -0.60 10.56 -3.67
CA SER A 338 -0.85 10.94 -2.28
C SER A 338 -1.87 12.06 -2.16
N PHE A 339 -1.66 13.15 -2.88
CA PHE A 339 -2.60 14.28 -2.83
C PHE A 339 -3.86 14.04 -3.65
N GLY A 340 -3.80 13.21 -4.69
CA GLY A 340 -4.98 12.78 -5.45
C GLY A 340 -5.94 11.96 -4.59
N THR A 341 -5.45 11.01 -3.79
CA THR A 341 -6.30 10.23 -2.87
C THR A 341 -6.83 11.07 -1.71
N LEU A 342 -6.02 12.01 -1.20
CA LEU A 342 -6.46 12.96 -0.17
C LEU A 342 -7.59 13.85 -0.70
N ALA A 343 -7.43 14.43 -1.88
CA ALA A 343 -8.45 15.27 -2.50
C ALA A 343 -9.73 14.49 -2.85
N LEU A 344 -9.59 13.25 -3.33
CA LEU A 344 -10.75 12.39 -3.60
C LEU A 344 -11.53 12.08 -2.32
N GLU A 345 -10.83 11.75 -1.24
CA GLU A 345 -11.47 11.51 0.05
C GLU A 345 -12.25 12.75 0.51
N GLU A 346 -11.61 13.91 0.52
CA GLU A 346 -12.20 15.17 0.98
C GLU A 346 -13.40 15.61 0.13
N ILE A 347 -13.32 15.45 -1.19
CA ILE A 347 -14.42 15.75 -2.13
C ILE A 347 -15.58 14.78 -1.96
N LEU A 348 -15.31 13.48 -1.76
CA LEU A 348 -16.34 12.44 -1.74
C LEU A 348 -16.96 12.25 -0.36
N SER A 349 -16.27 12.64 0.73
CA SER A 349 -16.77 12.61 2.10
C SER A 349 -17.57 13.86 2.50
N THR A 350 -17.44 14.95 1.73
CA THR A 350 -18.10 16.21 2.06
C THR A 350 -19.63 16.16 1.97
N GLN A 351 -20.31 16.76 2.94
CA GLN A 351 -21.75 16.94 2.91
C GLN A 351 -22.20 18.21 2.14
N ASN A 352 -21.25 18.97 1.59
CA ASN A 352 -21.58 20.21 0.87
C ASN A 352 -22.26 19.90 -0.46
N LYS A 353 -23.52 20.33 -0.61
CA LYS A 353 -24.36 20.09 -1.79
C LYS A 353 -23.75 20.62 -3.10
N LEU A 354 -23.02 21.74 -3.04
CA LEU A 354 -22.37 22.32 -4.22
C LEU A 354 -21.16 21.47 -4.68
N VAL A 355 -20.33 21.06 -3.74
CA VAL A 355 -19.19 20.18 -4.03
C VAL A 355 -19.68 18.84 -4.57
N ASN A 356 -20.71 18.26 -3.96
CA ASN A 356 -21.33 17.02 -4.45
C ASN A 356 -21.92 17.17 -5.87
N ALA A 357 -22.50 18.30 -6.21
CA ALA A 357 -23.02 18.57 -7.56
C ALA A 357 -21.90 18.69 -8.59
N VAL A 358 -20.79 19.35 -8.24
CA VAL A 358 -19.59 19.47 -9.10
C VAL A 358 -18.92 18.11 -9.26
N SER A 359 -18.78 17.35 -8.19
CA SER A 359 -18.21 15.99 -8.22
C SER A 359 -19.00 15.07 -9.15
N ARG A 360 -20.33 15.11 -9.10
CA ARG A 360 -21.21 14.34 -10.01
C ARG A 360 -20.98 14.72 -11.47
N LYS A 361 -20.89 16.02 -11.79
CA LYS A 361 -20.60 16.47 -13.14
C LYS A 361 -19.23 15.99 -13.61
N GLY A 362 -18.22 16.05 -12.73
CA GLY A 362 -16.89 15.52 -13.00
C GLY A 362 -16.91 14.01 -13.27
N ILE A 363 -17.64 13.25 -12.46
CA ILE A 363 -17.82 11.81 -12.61
C ILE A 363 -18.57 11.47 -13.91
N SER A 364 -19.67 12.18 -14.20
CA SER A 364 -20.40 12.01 -15.47
C SER A 364 -19.51 12.34 -16.69
N TYR A 365 -18.64 13.33 -16.59
CA TYR A 365 -17.64 13.62 -17.61
C TYR A 365 -16.62 12.49 -17.77
N LEU A 366 -16.10 11.95 -16.65
CA LEU A 366 -15.19 10.80 -16.67
C LEU A 366 -15.85 9.55 -17.27
N GLN A 367 -17.14 9.31 -16.98
CA GLN A 367 -17.90 8.20 -17.59
C GLN A 367 -17.92 8.29 -19.11
N LYS A 368 -18.10 9.48 -19.65
CA LYS A 368 -18.22 9.74 -21.09
C LYS A 368 -16.85 9.81 -21.80
N ASN A 369 -15.77 10.05 -21.06
CA ASN A 369 -14.44 10.27 -21.65
C ASN A 369 -13.54 9.03 -21.50
N ASN A 370 -13.55 8.17 -22.53
CA ASN A 370 -12.72 6.96 -22.58
C ASN A 370 -11.23 7.24 -22.49
N PHE A 371 -10.75 8.42 -22.91
CA PHE A 371 -9.34 8.78 -22.79
C PHE A 371 -8.94 9.00 -21.33
N MET A 372 -9.75 9.74 -20.57
CA MET A 372 -9.51 9.96 -19.13
C MET A 372 -9.59 8.64 -18.34
N LYS A 373 -10.59 7.79 -18.62
CA LYS A 373 -10.65 6.44 -18.03
C LYS A 373 -9.39 5.64 -18.28
N LYS A 374 -8.87 5.63 -19.53
CA LYS A 374 -7.63 4.94 -19.88
C LYS A 374 -6.41 5.50 -19.17
N LEU A 375 -6.33 6.81 -18.94
CA LEU A 375 -5.26 7.41 -18.16
C LEU A 375 -5.32 6.94 -16.70
N PHE A 376 -6.50 6.96 -16.08
CA PHE A 376 -6.70 6.48 -14.71
C PHE A 376 -6.36 4.99 -14.57
N VAL A 377 -6.91 4.15 -15.44
CA VAL A 377 -6.63 2.70 -15.45
C VAL A 377 -5.17 2.43 -15.73
N GLY A 378 -4.56 3.09 -16.72
CA GLY A 378 -3.15 2.90 -17.07
C GLY A 378 -2.19 3.29 -15.95
N SER A 379 -2.51 4.34 -15.19
CA SER A 379 -1.77 4.72 -13.99
C SER A 379 -1.99 3.72 -12.85
N ALA A 380 -3.23 3.28 -12.64
CA ALA A 380 -3.58 2.35 -11.58
C ALA A 380 -3.01 0.94 -11.82
N THR A 381 -3.00 0.45 -13.07
CA THR A 381 -2.43 -0.87 -13.42
C THR A 381 -0.91 -0.90 -13.45
N GLY A 382 -0.24 0.25 -13.50
CA GLY A 382 1.22 0.35 -13.47
C GLY A 382 1.94 -0.24 -14.70
N LYS A 383 1.23 -0.74 -15.72
CA LYS A 383 1.82 -1.43 -16.87
C LYS A 383 2.90 -0.66 -17.61
N LYS A 384 2.69 0.66 -17.81
CA LYS A 384 3.69 1.50 -18.46
C LYS A 384 5.00 1.60 -17.68
N TYR A 385 4.89 1.55 -16.37
CA TYR A 385 6.01 1.73 -15.48
C TYR A 385 6.93 0.50 -15.44
N PHE A 386 6.34 -0.69 -15.25
CA PHE A 386 7.12 -1.93 -15.17
C PHE A 386 7.63 -2.45 -16.52
N ASN A 387 7.01 -2.05 -17.64
CA ASN A 387 7.52 -2.40 -18.98
C ASN A 387 8.78 -1.60 -19.39
N SER A 388 9.14 -0.56 -18.65
CA SER A 388 10.37 0.22 -18.82
C SER A 388 11.51 -0.20 -17.88
N LEU A 389 11.24 -1.15 -16.99
CA LEU A 389 12.21 -1.78 -16.08
C LEU A 389 12.80 -3.03 -16.72
#